data_b5a969e144fd3cfea7ea1e49668846ba
#
_entry.id   b5a969e144fd3cfea7ea1e49668846ba
#
_cell.length_a   1.000
_cell.length_b   1.000
_cell.length_c   1.000
_cell.angle_alpha   90.00
_cell.angle_beta   90.00
_cell.angle_gamma   90.00
#
_symmetry.space_group_name_H-M   'P 1'
#
loop_
_entity.id
_entity.type
_entity.pdbx_description
1 polymer ?
#
loop_
_entity_poly.entity_id
_entity_poly.type
_entity_poly.pdbx_seq_one_letter_code
_entity_poly.pdbx_strand_id
1 'polypeptide(L)'
;MSQGSPGDWAPLDPTPGPPASPNPFVHELHLSRLQRVKFCLLGALLAPIRVLLAFIVLFLLWPFAWLQVAGLSEEQLQEPITGWRKTVCHNGVLGLSRLLFFLLGFLRIRVRGQRASRLQAPVLVAAPHSTFFDPIVLLPCDLPKVVSRAENLSVPVIGALLRFNQAILVSRHDPASRRRVVEEVRRRATSGGKWPQVLFFPEGTCSNKKALLKFKPGAFIAGVPVQPVLIRYPNSLDTTSWAWRGPGVLKVLWL
;
A
#
# COMPACT_ATOMS: atom_id res chain seq x y z
N MET A 1 -51.92 -14.06 -57.29
CA MET A 1 -51.59 -14.15 -55.87
C MET A 1 -50.30 -14.98 -55.76
N SER A 2 -49.16 -14.30 -55.67
CA SER A 2 -47.86 -14.90 -55.55
C SER A 2 -47.43 -14.86 -54.06
N GLN A 3 -47.28 -16.05 -53.48
CA GLN A 3 -46.78 -16.16 -52.07
C GLN A 3 -45.26 -15.95 -52.11
N GLY A 4 -44.80 -14.88 -51.44
CA GLY A 4 -43.38 -14.63 -51.18
C GLY A 4 -42.85 -15.62 -50.16
N SER A 5 -41.71 -16.23 -50.49
CA SER A 5 -40.93 -17.14 -49.69
C SER A 5 -40.43 -16.42 -48.42
N PRO A 6 -40.44 -17.04 -47.22
CA PRO A 6 -39.82 -16.46 -46.05
C PRO A 6 -38.29 -16.36 -46.21
N GLY A 7 -37.75 -15.15 -46.12
CA GLY A 7 -36.34 -14.87 -46.26
C GLY A 7 -35.49 -15.63 -45.24
N ASP A 8 -34.45 -16.29 -45.74
CA ASP A 8 -33.37 -16.88 -44.95
C ASP A 8 -32.68 -15.81 -44.08
N TRP A 9 -32.99 -15.80 -42.82
CA TRP A 9 -32.22 -15.08 -41.82
C TRP A 9 -30.99 -15.92 -41.48
N ALA A 10 -29.90 -15.73 -42.21
CA ALA A 10 -28.62 -16.25 -41.78
C ALA A 10 -28.28 -15.67 -40.38
N PRO A 11 -27.88 -16.49 -39.40
CA PRO A 11 -27.40 -15.98 -38.15
C PRO A 11 -26.22 -15.05 -38.41
N LEU A 12 -26.33 -13.79 -37.98
CA LEU A 12 -25.18 -12.88 -37.98
C LEU A 12 -24.08 -13.52 -37.15
N ASP A 13 -22.92 -13.70 -37.73
CA ASP A 13 -21.74 -14.13 -36.97
C ASP A 13 -21.60 -13.25 -35.74
N PRO A 14 -21.39 -13.86 -34.55
CA PRO A 14 -21.25 -13.08 -33.34
C PRO A 14 -20.09 -12.12 -33.51
N THR A 15 -20.40 -10.82 -33.55
CA THR A 15 -19.36 -9.79 -33.57
C THR A 15 -18.36 -10.11 -32.45
N PRO A 16 -17.05 -10.14 -32.75
CA PRO A 16 -16.04 -10.41 -31.71
C PRO A 16 -16.30 -9.50 -30.54
N GLY A 17 -16.59 -10.10 -29.37
CA GLY A 17 -16.78 -9.33 -28.15
C GLY A 17 -15.57 -8.44 -27.91
N PRO A 18 -15.71 -7.33 -27.17
CA PRO A 18 -14.58 -6.46 -26.87
C PRO A 18 -13.43 -7.31 -26.29
N PRO A 19 -12.18 -7.05 -26.68
CA PRO A 19 -11.03 -7.84 -26.24
C PRO A 19 -11.07 -7.96 -24.72
N ALA A 20 -10.94 -9.19 -24.21
CA ALA A 20 -11.00 -9.46 -22.78
C ALA A 20 -10.02 -8.54 -22.06
N SER A 21 -10.53 -7.74 -21.11
CA SER A 21 -9.69 -6.83 -20.33
C SER A 21 -8.59 -7.64 -19.62
N PRO A 22 -7.34 -7.19 -19.65
CA PRO A 22 -6.24 -7.94 -19.04
C PRO A 22 -6.52 -8.21 -17.57
N ASN A 23 -6.31 -9.45 -17.13
CA ASN A 23 -6.52 -9.83 -15.73
C ASN A 23 -5.62 -9.01 -14.81
N PRO A 24 -6.16 -8.17 -13.89
CA PRO A 24 -5.38 -7.29 -13.04
C PRO A 24 -4.56 -8.03 -11.97
N PHE A 25 -4.81 -9.31 -11.76
CA PHE A 25 -4.18 -10.14 -10.73
C PHE A 25 -3.08 -11.05 -11.27
N VAL A 26 -2.75 -10.94 -12.55
CA VAL A 26 -1.68 -11.69 -13.18
C VAL A 26 -0.56 -10.74 -13.60
N HIS A 27 0.65 -10.98 -13.11
CA HIS A 27 1.84 -10.23 -13.49
C HIS A 27 2.93 -11.16 -13.98
N GLU A 28 3.23 -11.07 -15.27
CA GLU A 28 4.30 -11.82 -15.90
C GLU A 28 5.50 -10.91 -16.13
N LEU A 29 6.65 -11.35 -15.65
CA LEU A 29 7.90 -10.66 -15.81
C LEU A 29 8.67 -11.23 -16.99
N HIS A 30 8.77 -10.47 -18.06
CA HIS A 30 9.52 -10.84 -19.27
C HIS A 30 10.92 -10.22 -19.23
N LEU A 31 11.93 -11.05 -18.97
CA LEU A 31 13.34 -10.64 -18.97
C LEU A 31 14.08 -11.28 -20.14
N SER A 32 14.83 -10.48 -20.90
CA SER A 32 15.76 -10.99 -21.89
C SER A 32 16.88 -11.80 -21.24
N ARG A 33 17.61 -12.61 -22.05
CA ARG A 33 18.74 -13.40 -21.53
C ARG A 33 19.81 -12.52 -20.88
N LEU A 34 20.14 -11.39 -21.49
CA LEU A 34 21.11 -10.44 -20.97
C LEU A 34 20.67 -9.82 -19.65
N GLN A 35 19.38 -9.43 -19.55
CA GLN A 35 18.82 -8.91 -18.30
C GLN A 35 18.86 -9.96 -17.18
N ARG A 36 18.53 -11.23 -17.48
CA ARG A 36 18.63 -12.33 -16.49
C ARG A 36 20.05 -12.50 -15.97
N VAL A 37 21.06 -12.53 -16.86
CA VAL A 37 22.46 -12.62 -16.48
C VAL A 37 22.85 -11.43 -15.61
N LYS A 38 22.51 -10.20 -16.03
CA LYS A 38 22.78 -8.98 -15.25
C LYS A 38 22.16 -9.04 -13.85
N PHE A 39 20.89 -9.43 -13.73
CA PHE A 39 20.23 -9.53 -12.43
C PHE A 39 20.82 -10.67 -11.57
N CYS A 40 21.22 -11.79 -12.17
CA CYS A 40 21.91 -12.84 -11.43
C CYS A 40 23.25 -12.36 -10.86
N LEU A 41 24.08 -11.74 -11.67
CA LEU A 41 25.40 -11.25 -11.24
C LEU A 41 25.29 -10.14 -10.20
N LEU A 42 24.50 -9.09 -10.47
CA LEU A 42 24.31 -7.99 -9.54
C LEU A 42 23.58 -8.44 -8.28
N GLY A 43 22.59 -9.31 -8.41
CA GLY A 43 21.87 -9.89 -7.28
C GLY A 43 22.79 -10.71 -6.38
N ALA A 44 23.61 -11.60 -6.95
CA ALA A 44 24.55 -12.40 -6.18
C ALA A 44 25.55 -11.54 -5.39
N LEU A 45 25.99 -10.42 -5.97
CA LEU A 45 26.92 -9.49 -5.32
C LEU A 45 26.24 -8.59 -4.28
N LEU A 46 25.11 -7.98 -4.65
CA LEU A 46 24.51 -6.90 -3.85
C LEU A 46 23.43 -7.40 -2.89
N ALA A 47 22.67 -8.45 -3.24
CA ALA A 47 21.53 -8.87 -2.43
C ALA A 47 21.94 -9.36 -1.03
N PRO A 48 23.00 -10.17 -0.83
CA PRO A 48 23.39 -10.59 0.51
C PRO A 48 23.69 -9.41 1.43
N ILE A 49 24.44 -8.43 0.92
CA ILE A 49 24.82 -7.22 1.69
C ILE A 49 23.61 -6.38 2.01
N ARG A 50 22.75 -6.12 1.01
CA ARG A 50 21.51 -5.33 1.17
C ARG A 50 20.55 -5.99 2.15
N VAL A 51 20.38 -7.31 2.04
CA VAL A 51 19.50 -8.09 2.93
C VAL A 51 20.01 -8.01 4.36
N LEU A 52 21.32 -8.22 4.59
CA LEU A 52 21.91 -8.10 5.92
C LEU A 52 21.69 -6.70 6.52
N LEU A 53 21.98 -5.65 5.75
CA LEU A 53 21.79 -4.27 6.19
C LEU A 53 20.32 -3.96 6.42
N ALA A 54 19.40 -4.47 5.58
CA ALA A 54 17.96 -4.31 5.78
C ALA A 54 17.48 -4.97 7.06
N PHE A 55 18.00 -6.17 7.41
CA PHE A 55 17.71 -6.82 8.69
C PHE A 55 18.23 -6.01 9.88
N ILE A 56 19.41 -5.43 9.80
CA ILE A 56 19.96 -4.55 10.84
C ILE A 56 19.04 -3.33 11.02
N VAL A 57 18.62 -2.69 9.93
CA VAL A 57 17.69 -1.53 10.00
C VAL A 57 16.34 -1.94 10.57
N LEU A 58 15.79 -3.08 10.20
CA LEU A 58 14.54 -3.61 10.77
C LEU A 58 14.68 -3.88 12.27
N PHE A 59 15.82 -4.42 12.69
CA PHE A 59 16.12 -4.62 14.12
C PHE A 59 16.19 -3.27 14.87
N LEU A 60 16.81 -2.25 14.27
CA LEU A 60 16.89 -0.91 14.84
C LEU A 60 15.52 -0.18 14.85
N LEU A 61 14.64 -0.46 13.91
CA LEU A 61 13.27 0.09 13.90
C LEU A 61 12.43 -0.39 15.08
N TRP A 62 12.64 -1.63 15.51
CA TRP A 62 11.83 -2.25 16.54
C TRP A 62 11.84 -1.51 17.89
N PRO A 63 13.00 -1.12 18.47
CA PRO A 63 13.01 -0.39 19.73
C PRO A 63 12.32 0.98 19.65
N PHE A 64 12.41 1.71 18.53
CA PHE A 64 11.67 2.97 18.35
C PHE A 64 10.16 2.71 18.29
N ALA A 65 9.74 1.67 17.59
CA ALA A 65 8.33 1.30 17.50
C ALA A 65 7.78 0.86 18.86
N TRP A 66 8.56 0.10 19.62
CA TRP A 66 8.20 -0.34 20.97
C TRP A 66 8.17 0.83 21.96
N LEU A 67 9.21 1.68 21.98
CA LEU A 67 9.34 2.79 22.91
C LEU A 67 8.17 3.77 22.81
N GLN A 68 7.61 3.97 21.63
CA GLN A 68 6.47 4.88 21.45
C GLN A 68 5.24 4.42 22.22
N VAL A 69 5.00 3.12 22.30
CA VAL A 69 3.79 2.54 22.91
C VAL A 69 4.04 1.89 24.28
N ALA A 70 5.31 1.70 24.65
CA ALA A 70 5.68 1.04 25.91
C ALA A 70 5.14 1.77 27.12
N GLY A 71 4.47 1.02 28.02
CA GLY A 71 3.93 1.53 29.26
C GLY A 71 2.72 2.47 29.10
N LEU A 72 2.14 2.56 27.90
CA LEU A 72 0.87 3.25 27.69
C LEU A 72 -0.30 2.30 27.96
N SER A 73 -1.35 2.80 28.61
CA SER A 73 -2.60 2.07 28.78
C SER A 73 -3.37 1.99 27.44
N GLU A 74 -4.31 1.04 27.35
CA GLU A 74 -5.19 0.93 26.19
C GLU A 74 -5.97 2.23 25.92
N GLU A 75 -6.37 2.94 26.96
CA GLU A 75 -7.05 4.25 26.87
C GLU A 75 -6.13 5.31 26.27
N GLN A 76 -4.86 5.35 26.70
CA GLN A 76 -3.86 6.27 26.14
C GLN A 76 -3.54 5.96 24.69
N LEU A 77 -3.61 4.69 24.29
CA LEU A 77 -3.43 4.27 22.89
C LEU A 77 -4.63 4.65 21.98
N GLN A 78 -5.79 4.96 22.58
CA GLN A 78 -6.96 5.49 21.86
C GLN A 78 -6.81 6.98 21.52
N GLU A 79 -5.84 7.68 22.08
CA GLU A 79 -5.56 9.09 21.82
C GLU A 79 -4.27 9.26 21.00
N PRO A 80 -4.12 10.39 20.25
CA PRO A 80 -2.91 10.63 19.49
C PRO A 80 -1.71 10.81 20.43
N ILE A 81 -0.67 10.02 20.20
CA ILE A 81 0.56 10.11 20.96
C ILE A 81 1.24 11.46 20.68
N THR A 82 1.64 12.16 21.74
CA THR A 82 2.25 13.50 21.70
C THR A 82 3.55 13.55 22.52
N GLY A 83 4.16 14.72 22.60
CA GLY A 83 5.35 14.97 23.41
C GLY A 83 6.63 14.36 22.82
N TRP A 84 7.63 14.17 23.67
CA TRP A 84 8.97 13.72 23.27
C TRP A 84 8.99 12.36 22.59
N ARG A 85 8.14 11.42 23.04
CA ARG A 85 8.00 10.09 22.44
C ARG A 85 7.64 10.19 20.96
N LYS A 86 6.64 11.02 20.65
CA LYS A 86 6.29 11.29 19.25
C LYS A 86 7.49 11.84 18.48
N THR A 87 8.17 12.85 18.99
CA THR A 87 9.26 13.51 18.25
C THR A 87 10.42 12.55 18.00
N VAL A 88 10.89 11.86 19.03
CA VAL A 88 12.05 10.95 18.93
C VAL A 88 11.70 9.71 18.09
N CYS A 89 10.60 9.03 18.43
CA CYS A 89 10.25 7.78 17.76
C CYS A 89 9.78 8.01 16.32
N HIS A 90 9.02 9.08 16.07
CA HIS A 90 8.58 9.44 14.72
C HIS A 90 9.77 9.72 13.79
N ASN A 91 10.70 10.58 14.21
CA ASN A 91 11.87 10.90 13.41
C ASN A 91 12.81 9.70 13.23
N GLY A 92 12.97 8.89 14.29
CA GLY A 92 13.75 7.65 14.23
C GLY A 92 13.15 6.66 13.22
N VAL A 93 11.85 6.40 13.31
CA VAL A 93 11.16 5.50 12.37
C VAL A 93 11.17 6.07 10.96
N LEU A 94 10.95 7.36 10.77
CA LEU A 94 10.98 8.01 9.47
C LEU A 94 12.35 7.88 8.80
N GLY A 95 13.43 8.19 9.54
CA GLY A 95 14.80 8.11 9.03
C GLY A 95 15.24 6.68 8.72
N LEU A 96 15.00 5.74 9.64
CA LEU A 96 15.32 4.33 9.43
C LEU A 96 14.49 3.69 8.32
N SER A 97 13.21 4.01 8.22
CA SER A 97 12.38 3.54 7.11
C SER A 97 12.87 4.10 5.78
N ARG A 98 13.33 5.35 5.73
CA ARG A 98 13.95 5.93 4.55
C ARG A 98 15.21 5.15 4.14
N LEU A 99 16.07 4.83 5.12
CA LEU A 99 17.26 4.01 4.91
C LEU A 99 16.89 2.58 4.43
N LEU A 100 15.88 1.97 5.04
CA LEU A 100 15.37 0.66 4.62
C LEU A 100 14.97 0.65 3.15
N PHE A 101 14.13 1.59 2.73
CA PHE A 101 13.71 1.68 1.33
C PHE A 101 14.88 2.00 0.38
N PHE A 102 15.87 2.77 0.82
CA PHE A 102 17.09 3.00 0.05
C PHE A 102 17.87 1.69 -0.17
N LEU A 103 18.04 0.89 0.87
CA LEU A 103 18.68 -0.43 0.78
C LEU A 103 17.90 -1.41 -0.12
N LEU A 104 16.57 -1.29 -0.15
CA LEU A 104 15.70 -2.06 -1.04
C LEU A 104 15.70 -1.55 -2.50
N GLY A 105 16.52 -0.53 -2.81
CA GLY A 105 16.70 -0.03 -4.18
C GLY A 105 15.88 1.22 -4.51
N PHE A 106 15.09 1.77 -3.60
CA PHE A 106 14.34 3.01 -3.81
C PHE A 106 15.23 4.23 -3.53
N LEU A 107 16.18 4.50 -4.43
CA LEU A 107 17.21 5.52 -4.24
C LEU A 107 16.63 6.92 -4.08
N ARG A 108 15.54 7.24 -4.79
CA ARG A 108 14.91 8.56 -4.78
C ARG A 108 13.40 8.48 -4.75
N ILE A 109 12.79 9.20 -3.81
CA ILE A 109 11.35 9.47 -3.79
C ILE A 109 11.14 10.90 -4.28
N ARG A 110 10.39 11.06 -5.37
CA ARG A 110 10.02 12.38 -5.90
C ARG A 110 8.57 12.66 -5.55
N VAL A 111 8.32 13.77 -4.89
CA VAL A 111 6.96 14.25 -4.62
C VAL A 111 6.63 15.32 -5.67
N ARG A 112 5.44 15.25 -6.25
CA ARG A 112 4.89 16.24 -7.17
C ARG A 112 3.53 16.69 -6.65
N GLY A 113 3.24 17.96 -6.77
CA GLY A 113 2.01 18.57 -6.24
C GLY A 113 2.18 19.02 -4.80
N GLN A 114 1.11 19.55 -4.25
CA GLN A 114 1.07 20.08 -2.89
C GLN A 114 0.36 19.08 -1.97
N ARG A 115 0.94 18.86 -0.80
CA ARG A 115 0.32 18.06 0.24
C ARG A 115 -0.67 18.92 1.02
N ALA A 116 -1.92 18.51 1.06
CA ALA A 116 -2.91 19.11 1.93
C ALA A 116 -2.57 18.83 3.40
N SER A 117 -2.81 19.82 4.25
CA SER A 117 -2.71 19.63 5.69
C SER A 117 -3.81 18.68 6.20
N ARG A 118 -3.63 18.16 7.40
CA ARG A 118 -4.63 17.32 8.07
C ARG A 118 -5.96 18.02 8.37
N LEU A 119 -5.97 19.36 8.33
CA LEU A 119 -7.20 20.15 8.44
C LEU A 119 -7.92 20.29 7.09
N GLN A 120 -7.16 20.38 5.99
CA GLN A 120 -7.73 20.52 4.65
C GLN A 120 -8.21 19.18 4.09
N ALA A 121 -7.44 18.11 4.29
CA ALA A 121 -7.78 16.75 3.87
C ALA A 121 -7.32 15.73 4.92
N PRO A 122 -8.16 15.39 5.89
CA PRO A 122 -7.81 14.44 6.94
C PRO A 122 -7.63 13.01 6.44
N VAL A 123 -8.07 12.70 5.22
CA VAL A 123 -7.96 11.38 4.61
C VAL A 123 -7.10 11.43 3.35
N LEU A 124 -6.16 10.49 3.23
CA LEU A 124 -5.34 10.25 2.04
C LEU A 124 -5.80 8.95 1.36
N VAL A 125 -5.89 8.97 0.04
CA VAL A 125 -6.31 7.83 -0.77
C VAL A 125 -5.21 7.49 -1.77
N ALA A 126 -4.43 6.45 -1.48
CA ALA A 126 -3.28 6.05 -2.28
C ALA A 126 -3.65 4.95 -3.29
N ALA A 127 -3.37 5.20 -4.56
CA ALA A 127 -3.59 4.27 -5.68
C ALA A 127 -2.55 4.51 -6.80
N PRO A 128 -2.32 3.52 -7.68
CA PRO A 128 -2.72 2.12 -7.55
C PRO A 128 -1.97 1.39 -6.45
N HIS A 129 -2.61 0.37 -5.85
CA HIS A 129 -1.94 -0.54 -4.91
C HIS A 129 -1.38 -1.72 -5.70
N SER A 130 -0.06 -1.76 -5.86
CA SER A 130 0.58 -2.67 -6.80
C SER A 130 1.68 -3.54 -6.22
N THR A 131 2.12 -3.25 -5.01
CA THR A 131 3.23 -3.97 -4.39
C THR A 131 3.19 -3.86 -2.85
N PHE A 132 3.84 -4.80 -2.19
CA PHE A 132 4.08 -4.70 -0.75
C PHE A 132 5.08 -3.58 -0.38
N PHE A 133 5.69 -2.92 -1.37
CA PHE A 133 6.51 -1.72 -1.17
C PHE A 133 5.70 -0.42 -1.11
N ASP A 134 4.40 -0.43 -1.43
CA ASP A 134 3.58 0.79 -1.44
C ASP A 134 3.54 1.56 -0.11
N PRO A 135 3.81 0.94 1.08
CA PRO A 135 4.03 1.69 2.30
C PRO A 135 5.14 2.76 2.22
N ILE A 136 5.97 2.78 1.18
CA ILE A 136 6.91 3.88 0.91
C ILE A 136 6.22 5.25 0.86
N VAL A 137 4.94 5.30 0.50
CA VAL A 137 4.11 6.52 0.49
C VAL A 137 3.97 7.17 1.88
N LEU A 138 4.13 6.39 2.94
CA LEU A 138 4.07 6.90 4.31
C LEU A 138 5.18 7.93 4.59
N LEU A 139 6.34 7.79 3.94
CA LEU A 139 7.50 8.65 4.17
C LEU A 139 7.23 10.11 3.74
N PRO A 140 6.82 10.40 2.48
CA PRO A 140 6.52 11.77 2.08
C PRO A 140 5.22 12.30 2.70
N CYS A 141 4.36 11.42 3.22
CA CYS A 141 3.10 11.80 3.87
C CYS A 141 3.23 11.97 5.39
N ASP A 142 4.44 11.94 5.95
CA ASP A 142 4.72 12.15 7.38
C ASP A 142 4.07 11.11 8.29
N LEU A 143 4.19 9.84 7.89
CA LEU A 143 3.68 8.67 8.61
C LEU A 143 2.19 8.78 9.00
N PRO A 144 1.27 8.97 8.03
CA PRO A 144 -0.15 8.97 8.30
C PRO A 144 -0.59 7.65 8.95
N LYS A 145 -1.72 7.65 9.63
CA LYS A 145 -2.30 6.46 10.25
C LYS A 145 -2.89 5.56 9.16
N VAL A 146 -2.40 4.34 9.05
CA VAL A 146 -2.85 3.43 7.97
C VAL A 146 -4.07 2.61 8.39
N VAL A 147 -4.90 2.27 7.41
CA VAL A 147 -5.90 1.22 7.56
C VAL A 147 -5.29 -0.09 7.05
N SER A 148 -5.16 -1.07 7.93
CA SER A 148 -4.52 -2.34 7.64
C SER A 148 -5.37 -3.53 8.09
N ARG A 149 -4.99 -4.72 7.60
CA ARG A 149 -5.63 -5.96 8.07
C ARG A 149 -5.18 -6.28 9.49
N ALA A 150 -6.10 -6.78 10.31
CA ALA A 150 -5.79 -7.20 11.67
C ALA A 150 -4.78 -8.37 11.70
N GLU A 151 -4.81 -9.24 10.70
CA GLU A 151 -3.92 -10.39 10.57
C GLU A 151 -2.44 -9.97 10.44
N ASN A 152 -2.17 -8.76 9.95
CA ASN A 152 -0.81 -8.23 9.83
C ASN A 152 -0.15 -7.95 11.19
N LEU A 153 -0.91 -7.89 12.29
CA LEU A 153 -0.36 -7.73 13.63
C LEU A 153 0.51 -8.91 14.09
N SER A 154 0.23 -10.11 13.58
CA SER A 154 0.99 -11.32 13.91
C SER A 154 2.33 -11.42 13.18
N VAL A 155 2.53 -10.58 12.14
CA VAL A 155 3.78 -10.58 11.38
C VAL A 155 4.86 -9.84 12.18
N PRO A 156 6.00 -10.49 12.50
CA PRO A 156 7.11 -9.85 13.21
C PRO A 156 7.51 -8.52 12.53
N VAL A 157 7.94 -7.54 13.32
CA VAL A 157 8.28 -6.17 12.89
C VAL A 157 7.08 -5.39 12.33
N ILE A 158 6.33 -5.95 11.36
CA ILE A 158 5.13 -5.29 10.79
C ILE A 158 4.10 -5.02 11.88
N GLY A 159 3.83 -5.99 12.74
CA GLY A 159 2.92 -5.81 13.88
C GLY A 159 3.38 -4.69 14.83
N ALA A 160 4.68 -4.61 15.12
CA ALA A 160 5.24 -3.53 15.94
C ALA A 160 5.09 -2.16 15.26
N LEU A 161 5.36 -2.08 13.95
CA LEU A 161 5.18 -0.85 13.17
C LEU A 161 3.71 -0.42 13.05
N LEU A 162 2.78 -1.36 12.97
CA LEU A 162 1.34 -1.07 12.97
C LEU A 162 0.87 -0.53 14.33
N ARG A 163 1.37 -1.08 15.44
CA ARG A 163 1.11 -0.56 16.78
C ARG A 163 1.72 0.84 16.97
N PHE A 164 2.98 1.01 16.57
CA PHE A 164 3.64 2.32 16.53
C PHE A 164 2.80 3.34 15.75
N ASN A 165 2.32 2.95 14.59
CA ASN A 165 1.50 3.79 13.73
C ASN A 165 0.11 4.06 14.32
N GLN A 166 -0.32 3.36 15.38
CA GLN A 166 -1.72 3.34 15.84
C GLN A 166 -2.68 3.05 14.67
N ALA A 167 -2.33 2.05 13.85
CA ALA A 167 -3.07 1.68 12.65
C ALA A 167 -4.51 1.31 12.97
N ILE A 168 -5.42 1.66 12.07
CA ILE A 168 -6.82 1.24 12.14
C ILE A 168 -6.91 -0.17 11.55
N LEU A 169 -7.30 -1.13 12.36
CA LEU A 169 -7.26 -2.54 11.99
C LEU A 169 -8.64 -3.04 11.57
N VAL A 170 -8.70 -3.71 10.43
CA VAL A 170 -9.91 -4.33 9.89
C VAL A 170 -9.76 -5.84 9.77
N SER A 171 -10.64 -6.60 10.38
CA SER A 171 -10.78 -8.02 10.13
C SER A 171 -11.72 -8.26 8.96
N ARG A 172 -11.31 -9.14 8.03
CA ARG A 172 -12.17 -9.53 6.89
C ARG A 172 -13.27 -10.49 7.31
N HIS A 173 -13.05 -11.25 8.38
CA HIS A 173 -13.92 -12.29 8.87
C HIS A 173 -14.98 -11.77 9.86
N ASP A 174 -14.78 -10.58 10.44
CA ASP A 174 -15.72 -9.97 11.39
C ASP A 174 -16.46 -8.77 10.77
N PRO A 175 -17.75 -8.88 10.44
CA PRO A 175 -18.55 -7.78 9.96
C PRO A 175 -18.63 -6.59 10.93
N ALA A 176 -18.62 -6.85 12.25
CA ALA A 176 -18.62 -5.81 13.26
C ALA A 176 -17.32 -4.98 13.25
N SER A 177 -16.20 -5.60 12.88
CA SER A 177 -14.94 -4.91 12.68
C SER A 177 -15.04 -3.79 11.65
N ARG A 178 -15.79 -3.99 10.57
CA ARG A 178 -15.98 -2.97 9.53
C ARG A 178 -16.71 -1.73 10.07
N ARG A 179 -17.72 -1.91 10.92
CA ARG A 179 -18.44 -0.79 11.56
C ARG A 179 -17.52 -0.02 12.48
N ARG A 180 -16.75 -0.71 13.35
CA ARG A 180 -15.77 -0.09 14.24
C ARG A 180 -14.73 0.72 13.46
N VAL A 181 -14.24 0.20 12.34
CA VAL A 181 -13.29 0.92 11.46
C VAL A 181 -13.91 2.21 10.93
N VAL A 182 -15.17 2.18 10.47
CA VAL A 182 -15.88 3.39 9.98
C VAL A 182 -16.00 4.45 11.08
N GLU A 183 -16.40 4.04 12.27
CA GLU A 183 -16.53 4.93 13.44
C GLU A 183 -15.17 5.54 13.81
N GLU A 184 -14.11 4.72 13.85
CA GLU A 184 -12.76 5.16 14.19
C GLU A 184 -12.18 6.11 13.13
N VAL A 185 -12.38 5.82 11.85
CA VAL A 185 -11.99 6.73 10.76
C VAL A 185 -12.71 8.06 10.89
N ARG A 186 -14.01 8.04 11.13
CA ARG A 186 -14.81 9.26 11.33
C ARG A 186 -14.29 10.05 12.52
N ARG A 187 -14.10 9.40 13.67
CA ARG A 187 -13.59 10.02 14.90
C ARG A 187 -12.26 10.72 14.65
N ARG A 188 -11.31 10.05 13.99
CA ARG A 188 -9.99 10.64 13.70
C ARG A 188 -10.07 11.75 12.65
N ALA A 189 -10.80 11.53 11.58
CA ALA A 189 -10.91 12.48 10.47
C ALA A 189 -11.64 13.78 10.84
N THR A 190 -12.60 13.71 11.76
CA THR A 190 -13.36 14.89 12.25
C THR A 190 -12.77 15.49 13.55
N SER A 191 -11.60 15.08 13.96
CA SER A 191 -10.96 15.52 15.22
C SER A 191 -10.44 16.97 15.23
N GLY A 192 -10.68 17.76 14.17
CA GLY A 192 -10.12 19.10 14.06
C GLY A 192 -8.61 19.11 14.00
N GLY A 193 -8.01 18.10 13.37
CA GLY A 193 -6.57 17.99 13.20
C GLY A 193 -5.79 17.51 14.46
N LYS A 194 -6.46 16.99 15.48
CA LYS A 194 -5.78 16.34 16.63
C LYS A 194 -5.03 15.10 16.17
N TRP A 195 -5.67 14.27 15.32
CA TRP A 195 -5.07 13.09 14.73
C TRP A 195 -4.27 13.44 13.46
N PRO A 196 -3.18 12.69 13.16
CA PRO A 196 -2.58 12.67 11.83
C PRO A 196 -3.57 12.20 10.77
N GLN A 197 -3.29 12.49 9.50
CA GLN A 197 -4.10 12.02 8.38
C GLN A 197 -4.24 10.50 8.40
N VAL A 198 -5.37 9.98 7.92
CA VAL A 198 -5.62 8.54 7.74
C VAL A 198 -5.36 8.17 6.30
N LEU A 199 -4.54 7.15 6.06
CA LEU A 199 -4.21 6.66 4.72
C LEU A 199 -4.96 5.37 4.39
N PHE A 200 -5.57 5.36 3.22
CA PHE A 200 -6.22 4.19 2.64
C PHE A 200 -5.54 3.75 1.35
N PHE A 201 -5.46 2.44 1.16
CA PHE A 201 -5.33 1.81 -0.15
C PHE A 201 -6.73 1.31 -0.56
N PRO A 202 -7.53 2.11 -1.30
CA PRO A 202 -8.95 1.87 -1.48
C PRO A 202 -9.26 0.61 -2.27
N GLU A 203 -8.31 0.12 -3.08
CA GLU A 203 -8.42 -1.12 -3.82
C GLU A 203 -8.46 -2.35 -2.88
N GLY A 204 -7.80 -2.28 -1.73
CA GLY A 204 -7.76 -3.31 -0.69
C GLY A 204 -7.05 -4.60 -1.09
N THR A 205 -6.37 -4.60 -2.23
CA THR A 205 -5.51 -5.68 -2.74
C THR A 205 -4.54 -5.12 -3.77
N CYS A 206 -3.41 -5.82 -3.97
CA CYS A 206 -2.46 -5.43 -5.00
C CYS A 206 -2.93 -5.91 -6.39
N SER A 207 -2.59 -5.11 -7.41
CA SER A 207 -2.87 -5.40 -8.82
C SER A 207 -1.62 -5.14 -9.69
N ASN A 208 -1.68 -5.54 -10.95
CA ASN A 208 -0.61 -5.30 -11.93
C ASN A 208 -0.64 -3.89 -12.54
N LYS A 209 -1.43 -2.97 -12.04
CA LYS A 209 -1.61 -1.59 -12.51
C LYS A 209 -2.21 -1.46 -13.93
N LYS A 210 -2.54 -2.55 -14.61
CA LYS A 210 -3.12 -2.52 -15.97
C LYS A 210 -4.60 -2.14 -15.97
N ALA A 211 -5.26 -2.20 -14.80
CA ALA A 211 -6.62 -1.76 -14.60
C ALA A 211 -6.77 -1.09 -13.23
N LEU A 212 -7.61 -0.08 -13.14
CA LEU A 212 -8.00 0.52 -11.88
C LEU A 212 -9.08 -0.35 -11.24
N LEU A 213 -8.82 -0.86 -10.05
CA LEU A 213 -9.81 -1.64 -9.31
C LEU A 213 -10.87 -0.74 -8.69
N LYS A 214 -12.09 -1.30 -8.53
CA LYS A 214 -13.17 -0.58 -7.85
C LYS A 214 -12.75 -0.22 -6.42
N PHE A 215 -12.83 1.06 -6.08
CA PHE A 215 -12.54 1.56 -4.75
C PHE A 215 -13.58 1.12 -3.74
N LYS A 216 -13.11 0.67 -2.58
CA LYS A 216 -13.96 0.41 -1.43
C LYS A 216 -14.36 1.72 -0.76
N PRO A 217 -15.60 1.84 -0.27
CA PRO A 217 -16.12 3.12 0.22
C PRO A 217 -15.48 3.61 1.53
N GLY A 218 -14.68 2.79 2.22
CA GLY A 218 -14.14 3.09 3.55
C GLY A 218 -13.44 4.44 3.70
N ALA A 219 -12.74 4.89 2.66
CA ALA A 219 -12.07 6.19 2.65
C ALA A 219 -13.02 7.39 2.58
N PHE A 220 -14.25 7.18 2.09
CA PHE A 220 -15.20 8.24 1.77
C PHE A 220 -16.37 8.34 2.78
N ILE A 221 -16.54 7.33 3.62
CA ILE A 221 -17.65 7.20 4.57
C ILE A 221 -17.66 8.32 5.62
N ALA A 222 -16.49 8.87 5.96
CA ALA A 222 -16.42 9.96 6.94
C ALA A 222 -17.06 11.27 6.46
N GLY A 223 -17.30 11.43 5.14
CA GLY A 223 -17.88 12.64 4.57
C GLY A 223 -16.96 13.87 4.68
N VAL A 224 -15.65 13.65 4.74
CA VAL A 224 -14.64 14.71 4.85
C VAL A 224 -13.84 14.82 3.55
N PRO A 225 -13.14 15.95 3.29
CA PRO A 225 -12.26 16.07 2.15
C PRO A 225 -11.18 14.99 2.12
N VAL A 226 -10.91 14.45 0.94
CA VAL A 226 -9.88 13.44 0.70
C VAL A 226 -8.82 13.98 -0.26
N GLN A 227 -7.56 13.66 -0.02
CA GLN A 227 -6.49 13.93 -0.97
C GLN A 227 -6.09 12.64 -1.70
N PRO A 228 -6.21 12.60 -3.04
CA PRO A 228 -5.67 11.50 -3.83
C PRO A 228 -4.14 11.54 -3.81
N VAL A 229 -3.53 10.36 -3.72
CA VAL A 229 -2.08 10.16 -3.77
C VAL A 229 -1.76 9.13 -4.84
N LEU A 230 -1.18 9.57 -5.94
CA LEU A 230 -0.81 8.68 -7.04
C LEU A 230 0.59 8.10 -6.79
N ILE A 231 0.68 6.77 -6.73
CA ILE A 231 1.95 6.05 -6.58
C ILE A 231 2.44 5.62 -7.96
N ARG A 232 3.67 5.96 -8.31
CA ARG A 232 4.29 5.57 -9.57
C ARG A 232 5.70 5.03 -9.35
N TYR A 233 5.96 3.87 -9.91
CA TYR A 233 7.29 3.27 -10.00
C TYR A 233 7.74 3.35 -11.46
N PRO A 234 8.64 4.29 -11.82
CA PRO A 234 9.13 4.46 -13.20
C PRO A 234 10.15 3.38 -13.55
N ASN A 235 9.72 2.13 -13.58
CA ASN A 235 10.52 0.96 -13.89
C ASN A 235 9.92 0.29 -15.14
N SER A 236 10.63 0.36 -16.27
CA SER A 236 10.17 -0.20 -17.54
C SER A 236 10.02 -1.72 -17.53
N LEU A 237 10.77 -2.41 -16.68
CA LEU A 237 10.70 -3.86 -16.52
C LEU A 237 9.62 -4.29 -15.53
N ASP A 238 9.05 -3.35 -14.79
CA ASP A 238 8.03 -3.57 -13.77
C ASP A 238 8.38 -4.70 -12.77
N THR A 239 9.62 -4.69 -12.29
CA THR A 239 10.12 -5.66 -11.31
C THR A 239 9.51 -5.51 -9.93
N THR A 240 8.83 -4.39 -9.64
CA THR A 240 8.24 -4.07 -8.34
C THR A 240 6.81 -4.56 -8.17
N SER A 241 6.07 -4.80 -9.24
CA SER A 241 4.67 -5.24 -9.14
C SER A 241 4.55 -6.63 -8.54
N TRP A 242 3.60 -6.74 -7.60
CA TRP A 242 3.29 -7.99 -6.91
C TRP A 242 1.78 -8.26 -6.99
N ALA A 243 1.40 -9.27 -7.73
CA ALA A 243 0.02 -9.69 -7.95
C ALA A 243 -0.17 -11.14 -7.49
N TRP A 244 -1.42 -11.59 -7.38
CA TRP A 244 -1.75 -12.96 -6.90
C TRP A 244 -1.07 -14.07 -7.71
N ARG A 245 -0.97 -13.87 -9.04
CA ARG A 245 -0.22 -14.74 -9.95
C ARG A 245 0.93 -13.94 -10.54
N GLY A 246 2.13 -14.15 -10.00
CA GLY A 246 3.31 -13.40 -10.41
C GLY A 246 4.57 -13.84 -9.65
N PRO A 247 5.62 -13.03 -9.71
CA PRO A 247 6.86 -13.29 -8.97
C PRO A 247 6.59 -13.37 -7.46
N GLY A 248 7.14 -14.39 -6.80
CA GLY A 248 7.12 -14.47 -5.34
C GLY A 248 7.93 -13.34 -4.68
N VAL A 249 7.70 -13.09 -3.38
CA VAL A 249 8.34 -12.02 -2.61
C VAL A 249 9.87 -12.05 -2.75
N LEU A 250 10.49 -13.21 -2.60
CA LEU A 250 11.95 -13.35 -2.72
C LEU A 250 12.47 -12.96 -4.10
N LYS A 251 11.72 -13.29 -5.17
CA LYS A 251 12.10 -12.90 -6.53
C LYS A 251 12.00 -11.40 -6.75
N VAL A 252 10.98 -10.75 -6.19
CA VAL A 252 10.81 -9.29 -6.26
C VAL A 252 11.91 -8.57 -5.46
N LEU A 253 12.33 -9.13 -4.31
CA LEU A 253 13.44 -8.59 -3.51
C LEU A 253 14.81 -8.77 -4.17
N TRP A 254 14.96 -9.82 -4.99
CA TRP A 254 16.20 -10.11 -5.72
C TRP A 254 16.39 -9.18 -6.94
N LEU A 255 15.31 -8.77 -7.60
CA LEU A 255 15.28 -7.97 -8.84
C LEU A 255 15.36 -6.47 -8.59
#